data_27d29430f408c667c9e901e3ace96a7b
#
_entry.id   27d29430f408c667c9e901e3ace96a7b
#
_cell.length_a   1.000
_cell.length_b   1.000
_cell.length_c   1.000
_cell.angle_alpha   90.00
_cell.angle_beta   90.00
_cell.angle_gamma   90.00
#
_symmetry.space_group_name_H-M   'P 1'
#
loop_
_entity.id
_entity.type
_entity.pdbx_description
1 polymer ?
#
loop_
_entity_poly.entity_id
_entity_poly.type
_entity_poly.pdbx_seq_one_letter_code
_entity_poly.pdbx_strand_id
1 'polypeptide(L)'
;AHFATTLEMLKTFEWEERKGKYLLRREPVGVCGLITPWNWPINQISCKVAPALAAGCTMVLKPSEVAPVNGIILAEVLHAAGVPAGVFNLVNGDGPNVGEAMSSHPDIHMMSFTGSTRAGVLVAKAAADTVKRVAQELGGKSANIVLEDADLEKAVSGGVSQIFTNSGQSCNAPTRMLVPQASHAQALEIAKKAAASAKP
;
A
#
# COMPACT_ATOMS: atom_id res chain seq x y z
N ALA A 1 13.10 -1.65 -4.39
CA ALA A 1 13.16 -1.16 -2.99
C ALA A 1 12.58 -2.20 -2.02
N HIS A 2 11.26 -2.52 -2.04
CA HIS A 2 10.60 -3.36 -1.01
C HIS A 2 11.24 -4.72 -0.77
N PHE A 3 11.54 -5.50 -1.80
CA PHE A 3 12.22 -6.79 -1.64
C PHE A 3 13.60 -6.65 -0.97
N ALA A 4 14.40 -5.66 -1.38
CA ALA A 4 15.71 -5.43 -0.78
C ALA A 4 15.59 -5.02 0.71
N THR A 5 14.68 -4.09 1.02
CA THR A 5 14.44 -3.68 2.41
C THR A 5 13.96 -4.86 3.26
N THR A 6 13.02 -5.67 2.74
CA THR A 6 12.52 -6.86 3.45
C THR A 6 13.63 -7.87 3.68
N LEU A 7 14.52 -8.09 2.69
CA LEU A 7 15.67 -8.97 2.84
C LEU A 7 16.63 -8.50 3.94
N GLU A 8 16.91 -7.19 4.01
CA GLU A 8 17.75 -6.65 5.09
C GLU A 8 17.09 -6.84 6.47
N MET A 9 15.78 -6.61 6.57
CA MET A 9 15.05 -6.87 7.82
C MET A 9 15.09 -8.33 8.25
N LEU A 10 15.02 -9.28 7.29
CA LEU A 10 15.08 -10.71 7.59
C LEU A 10 16.39 -11.15 8.25
N LYS A 11 17.52 -10.48 7.94
CA LYS A 11 18.84 -10.83 8.50
C LYS A 11 18.90 -10.68 10.02
N THR A 12 18.06 -9.83 10.58
CA THR A 12 18.04 -9.51 12.02
C THR A 12 16.71 -9.80 12.68
N PHE A 13 15.75 -10.39 11.92
CA PHE A 13 14.41 -10.65 12.46
C PHE A 13 14.42 -11.84 13.41
N GLU A 14 14.04 -11.61 14.66
CA GLU A 14 13.95 -12.66 15.68
C GLU A 14 12.62 -13.40 15.58
N TRP A 15 12.65 -14.63 15.07
CA TRP A 15 11.47 -15.49 14.97
C TRP A 15 11.03 -16.05 16.31
N GLU A 16 11.97 -16.24 17.23
CA GLU A 16 11.73 -16.74 18.59
C GLU A 16 12.36 -15.79 19.62
N GLU A 17 11.62 -15.47 20.64
CA GLU A 17 12.08 -14.59 21.72
C GLU A 17 11.70 -15.25 23.06
N ARG A 18 12.69 -15.49 23.93
CA ARG A 18 12.44 -16.01 25.28
C ARG A 18 12.25 -14.87 26.27
N LYS A 19 11.06 -14.83 26.89
CA LYS A 19 10.69 -13.86 27.94
C LYS A 19 10.48 -14.58 29.27
N GLY A 20 11.54 -14.73 30.05
CA GLY A 20 11.50 -15.48 31.30
C GLY A 20 11.10 -16.95 31.05
N LYS A 21 9.92 -17.34 31.52
CA LYS A 21 9.38 -18.71 31.35
C LYS A 21 8.60 -18.90 30.04
N TYR A 22 8.37 -17.83 29.26
CA TYR A 22 7.59 -17.88 28.02
C TYR A 22 8.52 -17.89 26.81
N LEU A 23 8.10 -18.58 25.77
CA LEU A 23 8.67 -18.51 24.42
C LEU A 23 7.64 -17.84 23.51
N LEU A 24 8.01 -16.69 22.96
CA LEU A 24 7.25 -16.02 21.90
C LEU A 24 7.78 -16.51 20.56
N ARG A 25 6.93 -17.18 19.78
CA ARG A 25 7.25 -17.63 18.43
C ARG A 25 6.40 -16.88 17.42
N ARG A 26 7.03 -16.38 16.35
CA ARG A 26 6.37 -15.74 15.22
C ARG A 26 6.26 -16.75 14.07
N GLU A 27 5.04 -17.00 13.63
CA GLU A 27 4.74 -18.00 12.61
C GLU A 27 3.99 -17.36 11.43
N PRO A 28 4.05 -17.94 10.20
CA PRO A 28 3.24 -17.51 9.08
C PRO A 28 1.75 -17.48 9.43
N VAL A 29 1.04 -16.45 8.97
CA VAL A 29 -0.41 -16.38 9.18
C VAL A 29 -1.17 -17.41 8.33
N GLY A 30 -0.52 -17.98 7.32
CA GLY A 30 -1.11 -18.92 6.37
C GLY A 30 -1.29 -18.31 4.99
N VAL A 31 -2.45 -18.47 4.38
CA VAL A 31 -2.76 -17.95 3.03
C VAL A 31 -3.18 -16.49 3.11
N CYS A 32 -2.47 -15.62 2.39
CA CYS A 32 -2.76 -14.20 2.28
C CYS A 32 -3.50 -13.86 0.99
N GLY A 33 -4.68 -13.25 1.07
CA GLY A 33 -5.35 -12.61 -0.06
C GLY A 33 -4.87 -11.17 -0.20
N LEU A 34 -4.25 -10.83 -1.33
CA LEU A 34 -3.67 -9.53 -1.60
C LEU A 34 -4.44 -8.84 -2.71
N ILE A 35 -5.02 -7.66 -2.44
CA ILE A 35 -5.72 -6.84 -3.44
C ILE A 35 -5.02 -5.49 -3.55
N THR A 36 -4.63 -5.11 -4.78
CA THR A 36 -3.83 -3.91 -5.03
C THR A 36 -4.47 -2.97 -6.03
N PRO A 37 -4.29 -1.64 -5.88
CA PRO A 37 -4.82 -0.63 -6.77
C PRO A 37 -3.96 -0.43 -8.03
N TRP A 38 -4.42 0.48 -8.88
CA TRP A 38 -3.85 0.77 -10.19
C TRP A 38 -2.85 1.96 -10.20
N ASN A 39 -2.86 2.80 -9.18
CA ASN A 39 -2.14 4.09 -9.22
C ASN A 39 -0.61 3.98 -9.02
N TRP A 40 -0.14 2.97 -8.27
CA TRP A 40 1.26 2.62 -8.09
C TRP A 40 1.44 1.10 -8.20
N PRO A 41 1.19 0.49 -9.39
CA PRO A 41 0.92 -0.94 -9.50
C PRO A 41 2.01 -1.82 -8.89
N ILE A 42 3.22 -1.77 -9.43
CA ILE A 42 4.32 -2.63 -8.96
C ILE A 42 4.77 -2.28 -7.53
N ASN A 43 4.67 -1.02 -7.12
CA ASN A 43 4.98 -0.62 -5.76
C ASN A 43 4.01 -1.29 -4.78
N GLN A 44 2.70 -1.17 -5.03
CA GLN A 44 1.66 -1.72 -4.16
C GLN A 44 1.66 -3.25 -4.12
N ILE A 45 2.00 -3.90 -5.21
CA ILE A 45 2.19 -5.35 -5.23
C ILE A 45 3.41 -5.72 -4.40
N SER A 46 4.56 -5.08 -4.65
CA SER A 46 5.83 -5.42 -4.00
C SER A 46 5.80 -5.20 -2.48
N CYS A 47 5.12 -4.15 -1.98
CA CYS A 47 5.03 -3.89 -0.55
C CYS A 47 4.19 -4.93 0.22
N LYS A 48 3.37 -5.71 -0.47
CA LYS A 48 2.60 -6.82 0.12
C LYS A 48 3.27 -8.17 -0.10
N VAL A 49 3.74 -8.43 -1.32
CA VAL A 49 4.33 -9.72 -1.71
C VAL A 49 5.66 -9.97 -0.99
N ALA A 50 6.54 -8.97 -0.91
CA ALA A 50 7.85 -9.14 -0.27
C ALA A 50 7.75 -9.56 1.20
N PRO A 51 7.00 -8.87 2.08
CA PRO A 51 6.87 -9.31 3.47
C PRO A 51 6.09 -10.62 3.63
N ALA A 52 5.13 -10.94 2.76
CA ALA A 52 4.42 -12.21 2.80
C ALA A 52 5.36 -13.38 2.48
N LEU A 53 6.22 -13.25 1.47
CA LEU A 53 7.27 -14.24 1.18
C LEU A 53 8.24 -14.38 2.34
N ALA A 54 8.70 -13.27 2.89
CA ALA A 54 9.63 -13.24 4.02
C ALA A 54 9.07 -13.91 5.26
N ALA A 55 7.76 -13.75 5.50
CA ALA A 55 7.06 -14.39 6.61
C ALA A 55 6.71 -15.86 6.37
N GLY A 56 7.05 -16.44 5.21
CA GLY A 56 6.73 -17.81 4.86
C GLY A 56 5.26 -18.08 4.53
N CYS A 57 4.51 -17.04 4.15
CA CYS A 57 3.11 -17.15 3.76
C CYS A 57 2.97 -17.56 2.29
N THR A 58 1.94 -18.35 1.99
CA THR A 58 1.44 -18.48 0.63
C THR A 58 0.44 -17.38 0.33
N MET A 59 0.22 -17.06 -0.95
CA MET A 59 -0.61 -15.91 -1.29
C MET A 59 -1.36 -16.05 -2.62
N VAL A 60 -2.48 -15.34 -2.69
CA VAL A 60 -3.25 -15.10 -3.91
C VAL A 60 -3.28 -13.58 -4.12
N LEU A 61 -2.72 -13.10 -5.22
CA LEU A 61 -2.74 -11.70 -5.62
C LEU A 61 -3.82 -11.43 -6.64
N LYS A 62 -4.67 -10.44 -6.38
CA LYS A 62 -5.56 -9.81 -7.35
C LYS A 62 -5.13 -8.35 -7.57
N PRO A 63 -4.42 -8.03 -8.64
CA PRO A 63 -4.15 -6.64 -9.00
C PRO A 63 -5.44 -5.97 -9.50
N SER A 64 -5.45 -4.64 -9.56
CA SER A 64 -6.53 -3.92 -10.22
C SER A 64 -6.67 -4.36 -11.69
N GLU A 65 -7.90 -4.49 -12.15
CA GLU A 65 -8.26 -4.77 -13.54
C GLU A 65 -7.77 -3.67 -14.51
N VAL A 66 -7.48 -2.48 -14.00
CA VAL A 66 -6.93 -1.35 -14.77
C VAL A 66 -5.42 -1.53 -15.05
N ALA A 67 -4.69 -2.24 -14.17
CA ALA A 67 -3.24 -2.42 -14.30
C ALA A 67 -2.80 -3.86 -14.01
N PRO A 68 -3.34 -4.88 -14.71
CA PRO A 68 -3.07 -6.29 -14.41
C PRO A 68 -1.67 -6.75 -14.83
N VAL A 69 -1.10 -6.14 -15.88
CA VAL A 69 0.18 -6.57 -16.48
C VAL A 69 1.34 -6.54 -15.49
N ASN A 70 1.35 -5.59 -14.56
CA ASN A 70 2.38 -5.53 -13.51
C ASN A 70 2.39 -6.78 -12.61
N GLY A 71 1.20 -7.36 -12.34
CA GLY A 71 1.07 -8.61 -11.61
C GLY A 71 1.59 -9.81 -12.40
N ILE A 72 1.31 -9.84 -13.71
CA ILE A 72 1.77 -10.90 -14.62
C ILE A 72 3.30 -10.89 -14.70
N ILE A 73 3.92 -9.73 -14.95
CA ILE A 73 5.38 -9.58 -15.00
C ILE A 73 6.02 -10.02 -13.67
N LEU A 74 5.43 -9.64 -12.53
CA LEU A 74 5.97 -10.07 -11.23
C LEU A 74 5.84 -11.59 -11.05
N ALA A 75 4.75 -12.21 -11.50
CA ALA A 75 4.61 -13.67 -11.44
C ALA A 75 5.72 -14.39 -12.23
N GLU A 76 6.03 -13.89 -13.43
CA GLU A 76 7.13 -14.40 -14.26
C GLU A 76 8.48 -14.22 -13.57
N VAL A 77 8.73 -13.05 -12.97
CA VAL A 77 9.97 -12.78 -12.22
C VAL A 77 10.12 -13.71 -11.01
N LEU A 78 9.04 -13.93 -10.24
CA LEU A 78 9.06 -14.83 -9.09
C LEU A 78 9.28 -16.29 -9.51
N HIS A 79 8.64 -16.71 -10.61
CA HIS A 79 8.87 -18.03 -11.19
C HIS A 79 10.33 -18.22 -11.64
N ALA A 80 10.88 -17.26 -12.37
CA ALA A 80 12.27 -17.28 -12.81
C ALA A 80 13.27 -17.24 -11.65
N ALA A 81 12.89 -16.60 -10.53
CA ALA A 81 13.69 -16.58 -9.31
C ALA A 81 13.60 -17.87 -8.48
N GLY A 82 12.83 -18.88 -8.92
CA GLY A 82 12.71 -20.18 -8.26
C GLY A 82 11.75 -20.20 -7.07
N VAL A 83 10.82 -19.26 -6.97
CA VAL A 83 9.73 -19.35 -5.97
C VAL A 83 8.91 -20.60 -6.25
N PRO A 84 8.71 -21.49 -5.26
CA PRO A 84 8.00 -22.74 -5.47
C PRO A 84 6.56 -22.54 -5.97
N ALA A 85 6.10 -23.44 -6.83
CA ALA A 85 4.72 -23.42 -7.32
C ALA A 85 3.72 -23.45 -6.15
N GLY A 86 2.66 -22.64 -6.24
CA GLY A 86 1.63 -22.50 -5.20
C GLY A 86 1.96 -21.52 -4.07
N VAL A 87 3.20 -21.04 -3.94
CA VAL A 87 3.54 -19.99 -2.95
C VAL A 87 2.98 -18.64 -3.37
N PHE A 88 3.14 -18.28 -4.64
CA PHE A 88 2.54 -17.08 -5.24
C PHE A 88 1.56 -17.48 -6.34
N ASN A 89 0.33 -17.01 -6.26
CA ASN A 89 -0.73 -17.28 -7.23
C ASN A 89 -1.33 -15.94 -7.68
N LEU A 90 -1.52 -15.76 -8.98
CA LEU A 90 -2.11 -14.56 -9.57
C LEU A 90 -3.49 -14.88 -10.11
N VAL A 91 -4.48 -14.07 -9.73
CA VAL A 91 -5.82 -14.09 -10.30
C VAL A 91 -6.18 -12.70 -10.81
N ASN A 92 -6.72 -12.62 -12.01
CA ASN A 92 -7.24 -11.38 -12.58
C ASN A 92 -8.77 -11.38 -12.52
N GLY A 93 -9.34 -10.20 -12.38
CA GLY A 93 -10.79 -9.99 -12.36
C GLY A 93 -11.15 -8.72 -11.59
N ASP A 94 -12.44 -8.44 -11.54
CA ASP A 94 -12.97 -7.26 -10.89
C ASP A 94 -13.15 -7.41 -9.36
N GLY A 95 -13.53 -6.33 -8.72
CA GLY A 95 -13.77 -6.31 -7.27
C GLY A 95 -14.99 -7.16 -6.87
N PRO A 96 -16.18 -6.95 -7.52
CA PRO A 96 -17.40 -7.63 -7.14
C PRO A 96 -17.38 -9.16 -7.28
N ASN A 97 -16.64 -9.68 -8.25
CA ASN A 97 -16.55 -11.13 -8.46
C ASN A 97 -15.34 -11.73 -7.74
N VAL A 98 -14.14 -11.40 -8.18
CA VAL A 98 -12.92 -12.04 -7.65
C VAL A 98 -12.53 -11.47 -6.28
N GLY A 99 -12.64 -10.13 -6.09
CA GLY A 99 -12.30 -9.49 -4.82
C GLY A 99 -13.19 -9.94 -3.67
N GLU A 100 -14.50 -10.09 -3.91
CA GLU A 100 -15.45 -10.56 -2.92
C GLU A 100 -15.24 -12.05 -2.61
N ALA A 101 -15.07 -12.89 -3.65
CA ALA A 101 -14.78 -14.31 -3.48
C ALA A 101 -13.53 -14.55 -2.64
N MET A 102 -12.45 -13.79 -2.86
CA MET A 102 -11.24 -13.85 -2.04
C MET A 102 -11.51 -13.42 -0.60
N SER A 103 -12.26 -12.34 -0.41
CA SER A 103 -12.51 -11.76 0.91
C SER A 103 -13.34 -12.69 1.81
N SER A 104 -14.30 -13.41 1.23
CA SER A 104 -15.18 -14.36 1.94
C SER A 104 -14.61 -15.78 2.01
N HIS A 105 -13.54 -16.11 1.26
CA HIS A 105 -13.05 -17.49 1.15
C HIS A 105 -12.55 -18.04 2.49
N PRO A 106 -13.02 -19.20 2.95
CA PRO A 106 -12.65 -19.74 4.26
C PRO A 106 -11.16 -20.09 4.39
N ASP A 107 -10.51 -20.51 3.31
CA ASP A 107 -9.11 -20.90 3.31
C ASP A 107 -8.13 -19.73 3.12
N ILE A 108 -8.62 -18.50 3.01
CA ILE A 108 -7.79 -17.30 3.10
C ILE A 108 -7.79 -16.83 4.55
N HIS A 109 -6.62 -16.77 5.17
CA HIS A 109 -6.46 -16.48 6.60
C HIS A 109 -6.28 -14.99 6.91
N MET A 110 -5.85 -14.21 5.92
CA MET A 110 -5.65 -12.76 6.03
C MET A 110 -5.94 -12.07 4.70
N MET A 111 -6.62 -10.93 4.74
CA MET A 111 -6.75 -10.01 3.61
C MET A 111 -5.85 -8.79 3.79
N SER A 112 -5.08 -8.45 2.76
CA SER A 112 -4.37 -7.17 2.67
C SER A 112 -4.89 -6.40 1.46
N PHE A 113 -5.66 -5.36 1.74
CA PHE A 113 -6.37 -4.56 0.74
C PHE A 113 -5.76 -3.15 0.66
N THR A 114 -5.55 -2.66 -0.56
CA THR A 114 -5.30 -1.23 -0.82
C THR A 114 -6.23 -0.75 -1.92
N GLY A 115 -6.97 0.32 -1.66
CA GLY A 115 -7.93 0.88 -2.62
C GLY A 115 -8.86 1.93 -2.02
N SER A 116 -10.08 2.04 -2.54
CA SER A 116 -11.06 3.00 -2.05
C SER A 116 -11.64 2.59 -0.69
N THR A 117 -12.02 3.58 0.13
CA THR A 117 -12.71 3.35 1.41
C THR A 117 -13.96 2.50 1.24
N ARG A 118 -14.76 2.76 0.19
CA ARG A 118 -15.96 1.97 -0.12
C ARG A 118 -15.64 0.49 -0.32
N ALA A 119 -14.62 0.17 -1.12
CA ALA A 119 -14.23 -1.22 -1.36
C ALA A 119 -13.60 -1.85 -0.11
N GLY A 120 -12.82 -1.10 0.67
CA GLY A 120 -12.27 -1.57 1.94
C GLY A 120 -13.35 -1.99 2.95
N VAL A 121 -14.44 -1.23 3.05
CA VAL A 121 -15.60 -1.60 3.88
C VAL A 121 -16.21 -2.91 3.42
N LEU A 122 -16.36 -3.13 2.10
CA LEU A 122 -16.90 -4.38 1.56
C LEU A 122 -15.98 -5.57 1.86
N VAL A 123 -14.67 -5.42 1.66
CA VAL A 123 -13.67 -6.44 2.02
C VAL A 123 -13.74 -6.80 3.50
N ALA A 124 -13.81 -5.81 4.39
CA ALA A 124 -13.89 -6.05 5.82
C ALA A 124 -15.17 -6.79 6.22
N LYS A 125 -16.31 -6.42 5.63
CA LYS A 125 -17.59 -7.08 5.88
C LYS A 125 -17.58 -8.53 5.38
N ALA A 126 -17.10 -8.78 4.16
CA ALA A 126 -17.02 -10.13 3.60
C ALA A 126 -16.05 -11.05 4.36
N ALA A 127 -15.00 -10.48 4.97
CA ALA A 127 -14.02 -11.21 5.76
C ALA A 127 -14.50 -11.53 7.19
N ALA A 128 -15.54 -10.87 7.67
CA ALA A 128 -15.96 -10.95 9.08
C ALA A 128 -16.45 -12.34 9.50
N ASP A 129 -17.17 -13.06 8.63
CA ASP A 129 -17.75 -14.36 8.94
C ASP A 129 -16.70 -15.44 9.27
N THR A 130 -15.48 -15.26 8.77
CA THR A 130 -14.36 -16.18 9.04
C THR A 130 -13.36 -15.62 10.06
N VAL A 131 -13.64 -14.45 10.63
CA VAL A 131 -12.80 -13.76 11.64
C VAL A 131 -11.34 -13.58 11.19
N LYS A 132 -11.09 -13.55 9.87
CA LYS A 132 -9.74 -13.36 9.33
C LYS A 132 -9.25 -11.93 9.55
N ARG A 133 -7.94 -11.77 9.64
CA ARG A 133 -7.32 -10.44 9.72
C ARG A 133 -7.52 -9.67 8.43
N VAL A 134 -7.81 -8.37 8.54
CA VAL A 134 -7.92 -7.46 7.39
C VAL A 134 -7.01 -6.25 7.64
N ALA A 135 -5.95 -6.14 6.84
CA ALA A 135 -5.11 -4.94 6.78
C ALA A 135 -5.58 -4.06 5.62
N GLN A 136 -5.79 -2.78 5.89
CA GLN A 136 -6.36 -1.85 4.90
C GLN A 136 -5.49 -0.61 4.75
N GLU A 137 -5.17 -0.28 3.50
CA GLU A 137 -4.62 0.99 3.07
C GLU A 137 -5.65 1.67 2.18
N LEU A 138 -6.15 2.83 2.58
CA LEU A 138 -7.30 3.47 1.95
C LEU A 138 -6.94 4.86 1.41
N GLY A 139 -7.90 5.51 0.77
CA GLY A 139 -7.75 6.87 0.30
C GLY A 139 -7.66 7.88 1.45
N GLY A 140 -7.10 9.03 1.16
CA GLY A 140 -6.92 10.08 2.14
C GLY A 140 -6.83 11.47 1.54
N LYS A 141 -6.80 12.48 2.42
CA LYS A 141 -6.49 13.87 2.16
C LYS A 141 -5.44 14.30 3.18
N SER A 142 -4.18 13.95 2.91
CA SER A 142 -3.09 14.18 3.85
C SER A 142 -2.81 15.66 4.08
N ALA A 143 -2.39 16.00 5.29
CA ALA A 143 -1.99 17.37 5.63
C ALA A 143 -0.54 17.62 5.18
N ASN A 144 -0.31 18.83 4.67
CA ASN A 144 1.01 19.46 4.54
C ASN A 144 1.04 20.63 5.52
N ILE A 145 1.85 20.52 6.56
CA ILE A 145 1.90 21.50 7.64
C ILE A 145 3.18 22.34 7.49
N VAL A 146 2.99 23.63 7.21
CA VAL A 146 4.07 24.61 7.11
C VAL A 146 4.20 25.33 8.46
N LEU A 147 5.35 25.22 9.09
CA LEU A 147 5.64 25.86 10.39
C LEU A 147 6.01 27.33 10.20
N GLU A 148 5.98 28.10 11.30
CA GLU A 148 6.25 29.54 11.27
C GLU A 148 7.68 29.90 10.88
N ASP A 149 8.64 29.03 11.20
CA ASP A 149 10.06 29.16 10.90
C ASP A 149 10.49 28.54 9.57
N ALA A 150 9.55 28.00 8.79
CA ALA A 150 9.86 27.41 7.51
C ALA A 150 10.18 28.47 6.45
N ASP A 151 11.03 28.12 5.47
CA ASP A 151 11.15 28.85 4.22
C ASP A 151 9.83 28.70 3.45
N LEU A 152 9.00 29.75 3.49
CA LEU A 152 7.64 29.72 2.98
C LEU A 152 7.59 29.44 1.47
N GLU A 153 8.48 30.06 0.68
CA GLU A 153 8.53 29.87 -0.77
C GLU A 153 8.84 28.42 -1.11
N LYS A 154 9.87 27.86 -0.49
CA LYS A 154 10.29 26.46 -0.72
C LYS A 154 9.25 25.47 -0.21
N ALA A 155 8.69 25.68 0.96
CA ALA A 155 7.73 24.77 1.57
C ALA A 155 6.41 24.71 0.78
N VAL A 156 5.89 25.88 0.36
CA VAL A 156 4.63 25.96 -0.39
C VAL A 156 4.80 25.47 -1.82
N SER A 157 5.84 25.93 -2.53
CA SER A 157 6.07 25.47 -3.91
C SER A 157 6.38 23.99 -4.00
N GLY A 158 7.20 23.48 -3.07
CA GLY A 158 7.48 22.04 -2.94
C GLY A 158 6.24 21.21 -2.63
N GLY A 159 5.38 21.69 -1.71
CA GLY A 159 4.12 21.04 -1.38
C GLY A 159 3.15 20.97 -2.58
N VAL A 160 3.04 22.06 -3.35
CA VAL A 160 2.24 22.08 -4.59
C VAL A 160 2.80 21.09 -5.62
N SER A 161 4.11 21.07 -5.84
CA SER A 161 4.74 20.15 -6.78
C SER A 161 4.50 18.68 -6.38
N GLN A 162 4.55 18.39 -5.08
CA GLN A 162 4.31 17.03 -4.56
C GLN A 162 2.88 16.54 -4.81
N ILE A 163 1.88 17.45 -4.75
CA ILE A 163 0.47 17.08 -5.04
C ILE A 163 0.32 16.62 -6.49
N PHE A 164 1.04 17.21 -7.43
CA PHE A 164 0.94 16.86 -8.85
C PHE A 164 1.70 15.58 -9.23
N THR A 165 2.49 15.01 -8.31
CA THR A 165 3.15 13.73 -8.55
C THR A 165 2.11 12.66 -8.90
N ASN A 166 2.36 11.90 -9.97
CA ASN A 166 1.43 10.91 -10.52
C ASN A 166 0.02 11.49 -10.79
N SER A 167 -0.06 12.73 -11.26
CA SER A 167 -1.30 13.45 -11.52
C SER A 167 -2.23 13.55 -10.28
N GLY A 168 -1.65 13.60 -9.09
CA GLY A 168 -2.38 13.63 -7.83
C GLY A 168 -3.02 12.29 -7.40
N GLN A 169 -2.75 11.21 -8.14
CA GLN A 169 -3.37 9.89 -7.92
C GLN A 169 -2.60 9.11 -6.86
N SER A 170 -2.55 9.65 -5.64
CA SER A 170 -1.80 9.06 -4.52
C SER A 170 -2.60 9.18 -3.22
N CYS A 171 -2.73 8.06 -2.49
CA CYS A 171 -3.48 8.02 -1.24
C CYS A 171 -2.90 8.94 -0.16
N ASN A 172 -1.59 9.19 -0.20
CA ASN A 172 -0.85 10.05 0.72
C ASN A 172 -0.56 11.45 0.16
N ALA A 173 -1.17 11.84 -0.98
CA ALA A 173 -0.97 13.18 -1.54
C ALA A 173 -1.32 14.26 -0.50
N PRO A 174 -0.43 15.24 -0.24
CA PRO A 174 -0.62 16.26 0.80
C PRO A 174 -1.55 17.38 0.30
N THR A 175 -2.81 17.04 0.09
CA THR A 175 -3.82 17.88 -0.58
C THR A 175 -4.41 19.00 0.28
N ARG A 176 -4.09 19.02 1.59
CA ARG A 176 -4.51 20.10 2.49
C ARG A 176 -3.27 20.77 3.06
N MET A 177 -2.98 21.98 2.57
CA MET A 177 -1.86 22.76 3.09
C MET A 177 -2.35 23.64 4.25
N LEU A 178 -1.77 23.44 5.42
CA LEU A 178 -2.02 24.20 6.64
C LEU A 178 -0.85 25.17 6.83
N VAL A 179 -1.13 26.46 6.81
CA VAL A 179 -0.14 27.52 6.97
C VAL A 179 -0.52 28.45 8.12
N PRO A 180 0.45 29.13 8.76
CA PRO A 180 0.14 30.17 9.74
C PRO A 180 -0.77 31.24 9.17
N GLN A 181 -1.71 31.73 9.94
CA GLN A 181 -2.68 32.75 9.51
C GLN A 181 -1.98 34.01 8.96
N ALA A 182 -0.89 34.43 9.58
CA ALA A 182 -0.12 35.60 9.15
C ALA A 182 0.49 35.45 7.75
N SER A 183 0.83 34.22 7.35
CA SER A 183 1.47 33.91 6.06
C SER A 183 0.46 33.47 4.98
N HIS A 184 -0.82 33.35 5.30
CA HIS A 184 -1.81 32.74 4.41
C HIS A 184 -1.91 33.42 3.04
N ALA A 185 -1.98 34.75 3.00
CA ALA A 185 -2.08 35.48 1.74
C ALA A 185 -0.84 35.29 0.85
N GLN A 186 0.35 35.33 1.44
CA GLN A 186 1.62 35.08 0.73
C GLN A 186 1.70 33.63 0.24
N ALA A 187 1.35 32.67 1.07
CA ALA A 187 1.32 31.25 0.71
C ALA A 187 0.38 30.98 -0.47
N LEU A 188 -0.79 31.66 -0.51
CA LEU A 188 -1.74 31.54 -1.61
C LEU A 188 -1.15 32.01 -2.95
N GLU A 189 -0.44 33.14 -2.96
CA GLU A 189 0.19 33.66 -4.19
C GLU A 189 1.34 32.74 -4.66
N ILE A 190 2.15 32.21 -3.74
CA ILE A 190 3.18 31.21 -4.06
C ILE A 190 2.54 29.95 -4.66
N ALA A 191 1.49 29.44 -4.03
CA ALA A 191 0.79 28.25 -4.48
C ALA A 191 0.19 28.42 -5.88
N LYS A 192 -0.44 29.58 -6.18
CA LYS A 192 -0.96 29.90 -7.51
C LYS A 192 0.14 29.88 -8.57
N LYS A 193 1.28 30.54 -8.28
CA LYS A 193 2.43 30.59 -9.19
C LYS A 193 3.01 29.19 -9.44
N ALA A 194 3.19 28.40 -8.37
CA ALA A 194 3.68 27.04 -8.49
C ALA A 194 2.74 26.15 -9.29
N ALA A 195 1.43 26.24 -9.04
CA ALA A 195 0.42 25.50 -9.78
C ALA A 195 0.37 25.87 -11.27
N ALA A 196 0.50 27.15 -11.60
CA ALA A 196 0.53 27.63 -12.98
C ALA A 196 1.76 27.15 -13.77
N SER A 197 2.86 26.82 -13.08
CA SER A 197 4.08 26.31 -13.71
C SER A 197 4.07 24.79 -13.92
N ALA A 198 3.14 24.07 -13.31
CA ALA A 198 3.01 22.64 -13.47
C ALA A 198 2.56 22.31 -14.90
N LYS A 199 3.33 21.44 -15.57
CA LYS A 199 2.97 20.90 -16.89
C LYS A 199 2.41 19.50 -16.70
N PRO A 200 1.30 19.13 -17.36
CA PRO A 200 0.76 17.77 -17.34
C PRO A 200 1.71 16.76 -17.97
#